data_db759f0f0e4397afc3e424522268804b
#
_entry.id   db759f0f0e4397afc3e424522268804b
#
_cell.length_a   1.000
_cell.length_b   1.000
_cell.length_c   1.000
_cell.angle_alpha   90.00
_cell.angle_beta   90.00
_cell.angle_gamma   90.00
#
_symmetry.space_group_name_H-M   'P 1'
#
loop_
_entity.id
_entity.type
_entity.pdbx_description
1 polymer ?
#
loop_
_entity_poly.entity_id
_entity_poly.type
_entity_poly.pdbx_seq_one_letter_code
_entity_poly.pdbx_strand_id
1 'polypeptide(L)'
;NKALTTIPADLSFEDAAPITEGSHYALESIRAAKVKPSDNVMVYGATGAIGSAAVQLLKHFATHVTAVCNTKNVELIRSLGPDVVIDYQTEDFTKTDRKFSFILDAVGKSSFKECKPLLTEKGIYISTELGKNGENIWYALTTPLSGGKKVVFSMPGINRYDVEFLKSLVEAGEFRPITEKYYKLDDIVDAYK
;
A
#
# COMPACT_ATOMS: atom_id res chain seq x y z
N ASN A 1 -15.19 10.95 -20.48
CA ASN A 1 -14.70 9.93 -19.56
C ASN A 1 -13.85 10.57 -18.48
N LYS A 2 -14.22 10.35 -17.21
CA LYS A 2 -13.67 11.09 -16.07
C LYS A 2 -12.34 10.54 -15.53
N ALA A 3 -11.86 9.40 -16.01
CA ALA A 3 -10.68 8.71 -15.49
C ALA A 3 -9.87 8.01 -16.60
N LEU A 4 -9.54 8.75 -17.65
CA LEU A 4 -8.73 8.25 -18.76
C LEU A 4 -7.57 9.18 -19.05
N THR A 5 -6.42 8.58 -19.38
CA THR A 5 -5.25 9.25 -19.95
C THR A 5 -4.60 8.33 -20.99
N THR A 6 -3.65 8.85 -21.75
CA THR A 6 -2.85 8.06 -22.67
C THR A 6 -1.77 7.31 -21.92
N ILE A 7 -1.47 6.08 -22.33
CA ILE A 7 -0.31 5.34 -21.82
C ILE A 7 0.97 6.10 -22.24
N PRO A 8 1.99 6.20 -21.37
CA PRO A 8 3.32 6.69 -21.75
C PRO A 8 3.86 6.00 -22.99
N ALA A 9 4.52 6.74 -23.90
CA ALA A 9 4.93 6.23 -25.19
C ALA A 9 5.88 5.01 -25.12
N ASP A 10 6.71 4.96 -24.08
CA ASP A 10 7.72 3.92 -23.91
C ASP A 10 7.24 2.76 -23.01
N LEU A 11 5.95 2.75 -22.62
CA LEU A 11 5.39 1.72 -21.75
C LEU A 11 4.56 0.73 -22.55
N SER A 12 4.81 -0.56 -22.36
CA SER A 12 4.00 -1.64 -22.95
C SER A 12 2.58 -1.67 -22.37
N PHE A 13 1.63 -2.28 -23.08
CA PHE A 13 0.28 -2.49 -22.54
C PHE A 13 0.29 -3.42 -21.32
N GLU A 14 1.17 -4.42 -21.35
CA GLU A 14 1.35 -5.39 -20.28
C GLU A 14 1.84 -4.71 -18.99
N ASP A 15 2.76 -3.76 -19.10
CA ASP A 15 3.28 -3.00 -17.96
C ASP A 15 2.33 -1.89 -17.52
N ALA A 16 1.52 -1.35 -18.44
CA ALA A 16 0.52 -0.34 -18.11
C ALA A 16 -0.68 -0.91 -17.34
N ALA A 17 -1.07 -2.14 -17.63
CA ALA A 17 -2.26 -2.76 -17.06
C ALA A 17 -2.28 -2.81 -15.51
N PRO A 18 -1.20 -3.19 -14.81
CA PRO A 18 -1.19 -3.29 -13.34
C PRO A 18 -1.05 -1.93 -12.62
N ILE A 19 -0.77 -0.83 -13.34
CA ILE A 19 -0.47 0.46 -12.69
C ILE A 19 -1.67 1.01 -11.94
N THR A 20 -2.85 1.00 -12.54
CA THR A 20 -3.96 1.81 -12.06
C THR A 20 -4.65 1.25 -10.82
N GLU A 21 -4.91 -0.05 -10.75
CA GLU A 21 -5.73 -0.61 -9.68
C GLU A 21 -5.03 -0.55 -8.32
N GLY A 22 -3.86 -1.17 -8.19
CA GLY A 22 -3.11 -1.17 -6.93
C GLY A 22 -2.73 0.22 -6.46
N SER A 23 -2.29 1.08 -7.37
CA SER A 23 -1.89 2.46 -7.07
C SER A 23 -3.04 3.33 -6.59
N HIS A 24 -4.22 3.11 -7.14
CA HIS A 24 -5.42 3.84 -6.77
C HIS A 24 -5.84 3.56 -5.32
N TYR A 25 -5.90 2.28 -4.91
CA TYR A 25 -6.18 1.91 -3.53
C TYR A 25 -5.10 2.43 -2.57
N ALA A 26 -3.83 2.37 -2.98
CA ALA A 26 -2.71 2.89 -2.19
C ALA A 26 -2.83 4.41 -2.01
N LEU A 27 -3.08 5.16 -3.08
CA LEU A 27 -3.18 6.62 -3.06
C LEU A 27 -4.32 7.11 -2.18
N GLU A 28 -5.50 6.48 -2.29
CA GLU A 28 -6.64 6.82 -1.45
C GLU A 28 -6.41 6.49 0.03
N SER A 29 -5.70 5.38 0.33
CA SER A 29 -5.31 5.05 1.70
C SER A 29 -4.35 6.09 2.28
N ILE A 30 -3.35 6.52 1.52
CA ILE A 30 -2.39 7.57 1.90
C ILE A 30 -3.11 8.90 2.17
N ARG A 31 -4.06 9.28 1.31
CA ARG A 31 -4.89 10.49 1.48
C ARG A 31 -5.79 10.41 2.71
N ALA A 32 -6.47 9.27 2.91
CA ALA A 32 -7.33 9.05 4.07
C ALA A 32 -6.55 9.11 5.38
N ALA A 33 -5.31 8.62 5.38
CA ALA A 33 -4.40 8.71 6.52
C ALA A 33 -3.81 10.12 6.72
N LYS A 34 -3.97 11.03 5.74
CA LYS A 34 -3.41 12.40 5.77
C LYS A 34 -1.91 12.42 6.02
N VAL A 35 -1.20 11.51 5.36
CA VAL A 35 0.24 11.35 5.48
C VAL A 35 0.97 12.64 5.10
N LYS A 36 2.02 12.95 5.82
CA LYS A 36 2.86 14.15 5.63
C LYS A 36 4.31 13.76 5.36
N PRO A 37 5.09 14.64 4.73
CA PRO A 37 6.54 14.46 4.63
C PRO A 37 7.16 14.18 6.01
N SER A 38 8.16 13.29 6.04
CA SER A 38 8.87 12.82 7.24
C SER A 38 8.05 11.97 8.21
N ASP A 39 6.79 11.63 7.90
CA ASP A 39 6.02 10.65 8.68
C ASP A 39 6.72 9.28 8.64
N ASN A 40 6.70 8.58 9.77
CA ASN A 40 7.05 7.16 9.81
C ASN A 40 5.81 6.34 9.45
N VAL A 41 5.91 5.52 8.41
CA VAL A 41 4.81 4.72 7.90
C VAL A 41 5.22 3.26 7.73
N MET A 42 4.26 2.34 7.88
CA MET A 42 4.50 0.93 7.66
C MET A 42 3.52 0.39 6.62
N VAL A 43 4.03 -0.42 5.69
CA VAL A 43 3.26 -1.17 4.69
C VAL A 43 3.44 -2.65 4.94
N TYR A 44 2.40 -3.33 5.43
CA TYR A 44 2.36 -4.78 5.58
C TYR A 44 1.79 -5.42 4.31
N GLY A 45 2.48 -6.44 3.79
CA GLY A 45 2.15 -7.03 2.49
C GLY A 45 2.67 -6.21 1.30
N ALA A 46 3.89 -5.70 1.42
CA ALA A 46 4.53 -4.81 0.45
C ALA A 46 4.75 -5.41 -0.96
N THR A 47 4.55 -6.71 -1.16
CA THR A 47 4.75 -7.42 -2.43
C THR A 47 3.54 -7.44 -3.35
N GLY A 48 2.33 -7.26 -2.81
CA GLY A 48 1.11 -7.22 -3.60
C GLY A 48 0.98 -5.92 -4.41
N ALA A 49 0.01 -5.86 -5.33
CA ALA A 49 -0.22 -4.70 -6.18
C ALA A 49 -0.42 -3.40 -5.37
N ILE A 50 -1.25 -3.44 -4.33
CA ILE A 50 -1.50 -2.29 -3.45
C ILE A 50 -0.27 -1.96 -2.61
N GLY A 51 0.38 -2.98 -2.03
CA GLY A 51 1.53 -2.78 -1.14
C GLY A 51 2.75 -2.21 -1.86
N SER A 52 3.10 -2.74 -3.03
CA SER A 52 4.23 -2.25 -3.82
C SER A 52 4.00 -0.84 -4.37
N ALA A 53 2.76 -0.53 -4.73
CA ALA A 53 2.37 0.83 -5.11
C ALA A 53 2.45 1.78 -3.91
N ALA A 54 1.97 1.36 -2.73
CA ALA A 54 2.02 2.17 -1.53
C ALA A 54 3.45 2.52 -1.12
N VAL A 55 4.39 1.56 -1.18
CA VAL A 55 5.81 1.82 -0.87
C VAL A 55 6.35 2.93 -1.76
N GLN A 56 6.16 2.86 -3.07
CA GLN A 56 6.67 3.83 -4.03
C GLN A 56 6.01 5.21 -3.85
N LEU A 57 4.69 5.26 -3.75
CA LEU A 57 3.95 6.52 -3.52
C LEU A 57 4.33 7.19 -2.20
N LEU A 58 4.50 6.43 -1.12
CA LEU A 58 4.95 6.95 0.16
C LEU A 58 6.36 7.53 0.07
N LYS A 59 7.27 6.90 -0.68
CA LYS A 59 8.60 7.47 -0.94
C LYS A 59 8.53 8.75 -1.76
N HIS A 60 7.67 8.81 -2.78
CA HIS A 60 7.41 10.05 -3.51
C HIS A 60 6.94 11.18 -2.57
N PHE A 61 6.09 10.87 -1.58
CA PHE A 61 5.65 11.83 -0.56
C PHE A 61 6.67 12.10 0.55
N ALA A 62 7.93 11.73 0.36
CA ALA A 62 9.05 11.98 1.27
C ALA A 62 8.84 11.47 2.71
N THR A 63 8.24 10.29 2.87
CA THR A 63 8.04 9.63 4.16
C THR A 63 9.18 8.65 4.48
N HIS A 64 9.25 8.22 5.75
CA HIS A 64 10.11 7.11 6.19
C HIS A 64 9.31 5.81 6.14
N VAL A 65 9.58 4.96 5.15
CA VAL A 65 8.82 3.76 4.86
C VAL A 65 9.47 2.52 5.46
N THR A 66 8.72 1.80 6.29
CA THR A 66 9.01 0.42 6.68
C THR A 66 8.11 -0.52 5.90
N ALA A 67 8.69 -1.39 5.08
CA ALA A 67 7.98 -2.36 4.26
C ALA A 67 8.11 -3.76 4.87
N VAL A 68 7.00 -4.49 4.98
CA VAL A 68 6.97 -5.87 5.51
C VAL A 68 6.63 -6.84 4.39
N CYS A 69 7.51 -7.83 4.16
CA CYS A 69 7.37 -8.81 3.08
C CYS A 69 7.91 -10.18 3.52
N ASN A 70 7.84 -11.18 2.63
CA ASN A 70 8.46 -12.48 2.84
C ASN A 70 9.91 -12.51 2.34
N THR A 71 10.70 -13.50 2.77
CA THR A 71 12.12 -13.68 2.46
C THR A 71 12.42 -13.59 0.96
N LYS A 72 11.64 -14.29 0.12
CA LYS A 72 11.90 -14.35 -1.33
C LYS A 72 11.81 -12.98 -2.04
N ASN A 73 11.13 -12.03 -1.44
CA ASN A 73 10.83 -10.73 -2.04
C ASN A 73 11.60 -9.55 -1.40
N VAL A 74 12.47 -9.81 -0.42
CA VAL A 74 13.22 -8.76 0.29
C VAL A 74 13.99 -7.87 -0.68
N GLU A 75 14.73 -8.45 -1.62
CA GLU A 75 15.54 -7.69 -2.59
C GLU A 75 14.65 -6.88 -3.57
N LEU A 76 13.55 -7.48 -4.03
CA LEU A 76 12.57 -6.77 -4.84
C LEU A 76 12.02 -5.54 -4.10
N ILE A 77 11.62 -5.71 -2.85
CA ILE A 77 11.05 -4.61 -2.07
C ILE A 77 12.11 -3.56 -1.73
N ARG A 78 13.36 -3.95 -1.43
CA ARG A 78 14.47 -2.99 -1.28
C ARG A 78 14.65 -2.11 -2.51
N SER A 79 14.50 -2.68 -3.70
CA SER A 79 14.64 -1.95 -4.95
C SER A 79 13.54 -0.91 -5.20
N LEU A 80 12.44 -0.91 -4.41
CA LEU A 80 11.38 0.11 -4.44
C LEU A 80 11.70 1.32 -3.53
N GLY A 81 12.81 1.28 -2.78
CA GLY A 81 13.33 2.40 -2.02
C GLY A 81 12.77 2.61 -0.60
N PRO A 82 12.15 1.63 0.09
CA PRO A 82 11.80 1.81 1.49
C PRO A 82 13.05 1.97 2.35
N ASP A 83 12.92 2.67 3.49
CA ASP A 83 14.05 2.90 4.41
C ASP A 83 14.38 1.65 5.25
N VAL A 84 13.37 0.80 5.48
CA VAL A 84 13.52 -0.46 6.22
C VAL A 84 12.68 -1.55 5.55
N VAL A 85 13.24 -2.74 5.44
CA VAL A 85 12.49 -3.95 5.03
C VAL A 85 12.54 -4.96 6.17
N ILE A 86 11.37 -5.41 6.61
CA ILE A 86 11.19 -6.46 7.60
C ILE A 86 10.74 -7.74 6.88
N ASP A 87 11.48 -8.81 7.06
CA ASP A 87 11.11 -10.14 6.61
C ASP A 87 10.28 -10.83 7.70
N TYR A 88 8.96 -10.90 7.53
CA TYR A 88 8.06 -11.48 8.54
C TYR A 88 8.27 -12.99 8.78
N GLN A 89 9.03 -13.69 7.93
CA GLN A 89 9.36 -15.11 8.12
C GLN A 89 10.51 -15.30 9.12
N THR A 90 11.34 -14.29 9.29
CA THR A 90 12.52 -14.34 10.16
C THR A 90 12.43 -13.38 11.34
N GLU A 91 11.61 -12.34 11.24
CA GLU A 91 11.49 -11.28 12.23
C GLU A 91 10.01 -10.96 12.53
N ASP A 92 9.68 -10.83 13.80
CA ASP A 92 8.34 -10.41 14.25
C ASP A 92 8.22 -8.88 14.14
N PHE A 93 7.51 -8.39 13.13
CA PHE A 93 7.32 -6.97 12.87
C PHE A 93 6.65 -6.23 14.05
N THR A 94 5.93 -6.95 14.92
CA THR A 94 5.26 -6.35 16.08
C THR A 94 6.22 -5.99 17.21
N LYS A 95 7.46 -6.48 17.16
CA LYS A 95 8.50 -6.24 18.16
C LYS A 95 9.42 -5.06 17.83
N THR A 96 9.15 -4.34 16.76
CA THR A 96 9.91 -3.12 16.45
C THR A 96 9.65 -2.02 17.47
N ASP A 97 10.70 -1.29 17.87
CA ASP A 97 10.58 -0.11 18.73
C ASP A 97 10.08 1.13 18.00
N ARG A 98 9.93 1.04 16.65
CA ARG A 98 9.46 2.15 15.83
C ARG A 98 7.99 2.42 16.07
N LYS A 99 7.61 3.71 15.96
CA LYS A 99 6.21 4.14 16.00
C LYS A 99 5.83 4.77 14.67
N PHE A 100 4.62 4.46 14.23
CA PHE A 100 4.12 4.84 12.92
C PHE A 100 2.90 5.75 13.04
N SER A 101 2.88 6.82 12.26
CA SER A 101 1.69 7.66 12.10
C SER A 101 0.64 6.99 11.22
N PHE A 102 1.08 6.09 10.33
CA PHE A 102 0.22 5.34 9.43
C PHE A 102 0.72 3.90 9.27
N ILE A 103 -0.19 2.95 9.34
CA ILE A 103 0.05 1.55 9.01
C ILE A 103 -0.99 1.12 7.98
N LEU A 104 -0.53 0.67 6.82
CA LEU A 104 -1.34 0.04 5.77
C LEU A 104 -1.15 -1.48 5.81
N ASP A 105 -2.22 -2.21 6.08
CA ASP A 105 -2.30 -3.65 5.84
C ASP A 105 -2.90 -3.89 4.44
N ALA A 106 -2.04 -4.11 3.46
CA ALA A 106 -2.41 -4.26 2.05
C ALA A 106 -2.87 -5.67 1.67
N VAL A 107 -2.96 -6.60 2.63
CA VAL A 107 -3.30 -8.03 2.39
C VAL A 107 -4.27 -8.60 3.42
N GLY A 108 -4.69 -7.82 4.43
CA GLY A 108 -5.63 -8.26 5.45
C GLY A 108 -5.14 -9.40 6.35
N LYS A 109 -3.83 -9.57 6.50
CA LYS A 109 -3.23 -10.64 7.31
C LYS A 109 -2.62 -10.17 8.62
N SER A 110 -2.80 -8.91 8.93
CA SER A 110 -2.51 -8.28 10.22
C SER A 110 -3.83 -7.85 10.86
N SER A 111 -3.79 -7.31 12.07
CA SER A 111 -4.97 -6.80 12.74
C SER A 111 -4.69 -5.44 13.40
N PHE A 112 -5.76 -4.65 13.59
CA PHE A 112 -5.63 -3.41 14.37
C PHE A 112 -5.10 -3.68 15.78
N LYS A 113 -5.49 -4.80 16.39
CA LYS A 113 -5.05 -5.17 17.74
C LYS A 113 -3.53 -5.36 17.81
N GLU A 114 -2.93 -6.04 16.81
CA GLU A 114 -1.48 -6.25 16.71
C GLU A 114 -0.75 -4.95 16.37
N CYS A 115 -1.29 -4.16 15.45
CA CYS A 115 -0.69 -2.91 14.99
C CYS A 115 -0.87 -1.74 15.96
N LYS A 116 -1.90 -1.75 16.82
CA LYS A 116 -2.20 -0.66 17.74
C LYS A 116 -1.03 -0.24 18.64
N PRO A 117 -0.21 -1.17 19.22
CA PRO A 117 0.97 -0.78 20.00
C PRO A 117 2.02 -0.02 19.18
N LEU A 118 2.10 -0.28 17.86
CA LEU A 118 3.07 0.33 16.95
C LEU A 118 2.65 1.73 16.48
N LEU A 119 1.38 2.09 16.60
CA LEU A 119 0.90 3.40 16.20
C LEU A 119 1.31 4.50 17.20
N THR A 120 1.58 5.69 16.68
CA THR A 120 1.65 6.93 17.46
C THR A 120 0.29 7.23 18.12
N GLU A 121 0.21 8.21 19.03
CA GLU A 121 -1.03 8.53 19.76
C GLU A 121 -2.24 8.81 18.87
N LYS A 122 -2.01 9.44 17.72
CA LYS A 122 -3.06 9.76 16.72
C LYS A 122 -2.88 8.95 15.43
N GLY A 123 -2.12 7.86 15.48
CA GLY A 123 -1.81 7.03 14.32
C GLY A 123 -3.05 6.37 13.73
N ILE A 124 -2.99 6.12 12.44
CA ILE A 124 -4.08 5.57 11.64
C ILE A 124 -3.67 4.18 11.12
N TYR A 125 -4.60 3.24 11.25
CA TYR A 125 -4.52 1.92 10.63
C TYR A 125 -5.59 1.82 9.54
N ILE A 126 -5.16 1.38 8.35
CA ILE A 126 -6.05 1.04 7.23
C ILE A 126 -5.73 -0.38 6.80
N SER A 127 -6.76 -1.19 6.62
CA SER A 127 -6.66 -2.51 5.99
C SER A 127 -7.51 -2.54 4.72
N THR A 128 -7.04 -3.26 3.72
CA THR A 128 -7.80 -3.53 2.49
C THR A 128 -8.94 -4.52 2.72
N GLU A 129 -8.95 -5.17 3.89
CA GLU A 129 -9.92 -6.19 4.28
C GLU A 129 -10.74 -5.78 5.50
N LEU A 130 -11.89 -6.42 5.67
CA LEU A 130 -12.78 -6.13 6.80
C LEU A 130 -12.27 -6.65 8.15
N GLY A 131 -11.16 -7.41 8.16
CA GLY A 131 -10.62 -8.07 9.33
C GLY A 131 -11.40 -9.31 9.74
N LYS A 132 -10.90 -10.03 10.76
CA LYS A 132 -11.56 -11.24 11.25
C LYS A 132 -12.96 -10.91 11.78
N ASN A 133 -13.98 -11.58 11.26
CA ASN A 133 -15.40 -11.34 11.62
C ASN A 133 -15.87 -9.88 11.41
N GLY A 134 -15.24 -9.13 10.50
CA GLY A 134 -15.62 -7.74 10.24
C GLY A 134 -15.18 -6.76 11.33
N GLU A 135 -14.20 -7.10 12.15
CA GLU A 135 -13.77 -6.28 13.30
C GLU A 135 -13.32 -4.86 12.91
N ASN A 136 -12.76 -4.68 11.70
CA ASN A 136 -12.35 -3.36 11.24
C ASN A 136 -13.53 -2.40 11.07
N ILE A 137 -14.74 -2.90 10.74
CA ILE A 137 -15.96 -2.08 10.70
C ILE A 137 -16.27 -1.54 12.10
N TRP A 138 -16.23 -2.40 13.11
CA TRP A 138 -16.46 -2.01 14.49
C TRP A 138 -15.43 -0.99 14.97
N TYR A 139 -14.15 -1.23 14.69
CA TYR A 139 -13.10 -0.29 15.05
C TYR A 139 -13.22 1.05 14.32
N ALA A 140 -13.62 1.06 13.06
CA ALA A 140 -13.81 2.31 12.31
C ALA A 140 -14.96 3.17 12.88
N LEU A 141 -15.99 2.55 13.45
CA LEU A 141 -17.09 3.25 14.09
C LEU A 141 -16.74 3.75 15.51
N THR A 142 -15.95 2.99 16.26
CA THR A 142 -15.69 3.26 17.68
C THR A 142 -14.43 4.06 17.96
N THR A 143 -13.36 3.84 17.19
CA THR A 143 -12.07 4.50 17.43
C THR A 143 -12.07 6.02 17.23
N PRO A 144 -12.85 6.62 16.32
CA PRO A 144 -12.95 8.07 16.21
C PRO A 144 -13.47 8.76 17.49
N LEU A 145 -14.30 8.07 18.27
CA LEU A 145 -14.86 8.58 19.53
C LEU A 145 -13.85 8.61 20.67
N SER A 146 -12.78 7.84 20.58
CA SER A 146 -11.75 7.76 21.63
C SER A 146 -10.70 8.88 21.59
N GLY A 147 -10.67 9.68 20.50
CA GLY A 147 -9.70 10.77 20.32
C GLY A 147 -8.25 10.31 20.05
N GLY A 148 -7.98 9.00 20.04
CA GLY A 148 -6.65 8.40 19.91
C GLY A 148 -6.39 7.76 18.56
N LYS A 149 -5.76 6.58 18.59
CA LYS A 149 -5.45 5.74 17.41
C LYS A 149 -6.73 5.31 16.71
N LYS A 150 -6.75 5.34 15.38
CA LYS A 150 -7.96 5.15 14.59
C LYS A 150 -7.82 4.04 13.55
N VAL A 151 -8.92 3.35 13.30
CA VAL A 151 -9.13 2.56 12.10
C VAL A 151 -9.94 3.42 11.13
N VAL A 152 -9.50 3.49 9.88
CA VAL A 152 -10.18 4.24 8.82
C VAL A 152 -10.34 3.32 7.61
N PHE A 153 -11.45 3.41 6.91
CA PHE A 153 -11.60 2.83 5.59
C PHE A 153 -11.31 3.90 4.53
N SER A 154 -10.46 3.54 3.56
CA SER A 154 -10.34 4.33 2.34
C SER A 154 -11.44 3.90 1.37
N MET A 155 -12.17 4.86 0.83
CA MET A 155 -13.16 4.63 -0.22
C MET A 155 -12.52 4.96 -1.55
N PRO A 156 -12.24 3.96 -2.39
CA PRO A 156 -11.59 4.21 -3.66
C PRO A 156 -12.49 5.04 -4.59
N GLY A 157 -11.99 6.15 -5.08
CA GLY A 157 -12.64 7.03 -6.03
C GLY A 157 -11.63 7.51 -7.06
N ILE A 158 -11.54 6.86 -8.23
CA ILE A 158 -10.60 7.24 -9.27
C ILE A 158 -11.12 8.45 -10.08
N ASN A 159 -10.26 9.41 -10.32
CA ASN A 159 -10.52 10.56 -11.17
C ASN A 159 -9.37 10.77 -12.16
N ARG A 160 -9.56 11.69 -13.10
CA ARG A 160 -8.57 11.97 -14.15
C ARG A 160 -7.23 12.47 -13.57
N TYR A 161 -7.28 13.30 -12.54
CA TYR A 161 -6.06 13.83 -11.91
C TYR A 161 -5.19 12.71 -11.35
N ASP A 162 -5.79 11.68 -10.75
CA ASP A 162 -5.07 10.55 -10.19
C ASP A 162 -4.39 9.74 -11.28
N VAL A 163 -5.07 9.50 -12.39
CA VAL A 163 -4.49 8.76 -13.52
C VAL A 163 -3.37 9.56 -14.18
N GLU A 164 -3.54 10.87 -14.35
CA GLU A 164 -2.50 11.77 -14.88
C GLU A 164 -1.30 11.89 -13.92
N PHE A 165 -1.56 11.95 -12.61
CA PHE A 165 -0.52 11.93 -11.58
C PHE A 165 0.30 10.64 -11.64
N LEU A 166 -0.36 9.47 -11.64
CA LEU A 166 0.33 8.17 -11.74
C LEU A 166 1.14 8.07 -13.05
N LYS A 167 0.57 8.53 -14.17
CA LYS A 167 1.30 8.62 -15.43
C LYS A 167 2.57 9.46 -15.29
N SER A 168 2.48 10.64 -14.67
CA SER A 168 3.64 11.52 -14.51
C SER A 168 4.76 10.87 -13.67
N LEU A 169 4.39 10.08 -12.66
CA LEU A 169 5.38 9.33 -11.85
C LEU A 169 6.08 8.23 -12.65
N VAL A 170 5.34 7.54 -13.53
CA VAL A 170 5.91 6.53 -14.43
C VAL A 170 6.88 7.20 -15.41
N GLU A 171 6.47 8.30 -16.05
CA GLU A 171 7.30 9.06 -17.00
C GLU A 171 8.56 9.64 -16.32
N ALA A 172 8.48 9.99 -15.04
CA ALA A 172 9.62 10.45 -14.23
C ALA A 172 10.53 9.31 -13.73
N GLY A 173 10.13 8.03 -13.91
CA GLY A 173 10.84 6.88 -13.35
C GLY A 173 10.70 6.74 -11.82
N GLU A 174 9.78 7.48 -11.20
CA GLU A 174 9.53 7.44 -9.75
C GLU A 174 8.52 6.35 -9.35
N PHE A 175 7.83 5.79 -10.32
CA PHE A 175 6.91 4.67 -10.14
C PHE A 175 7.09 3.66 -11.26
N ARG A 176 7.20 2.38 -10.89
CA ARG A 176 7.24 1.28 -11.84
C ARG A 176 6.26 0.18 -11.44
N PRO A 177 5.54 -0.41 -12.39
CA PRO A 177 4.70 -1.58 -12.10
C PRO A 177 5.57 -2.76 -11.71
N ILE A 178 5.04 -3.62 -10.84
CA ILE A 178 5.67 -4.89 -10.48
C ILE A 178 4.83 -6.00 -11.09
N THR A 179 5.40 -6.68 -12.07
CA THR A 179 4.77 -7.82 -12.74
C THR A 179 5.60 -9.07 -12.44
N GLU A 180 5.00 -10.04 -11.76
CA GLU A 180 5.67 -11.30 -11.41
C GLU A 180 5.73 -12.24 -12.62
N LYS A 181 4.65 -12.32 -13.40
CA LYS A 181 4.54 -13.23 -14.54
C LYS A 181 3.49 -12.76 -15.55
N TYR A 182 3.74 -13.05 -16.81
CA TYR A 182 2.80 -12.83 -17.93
C TYR A 182 2.17 -14.15 -18.34
N TYR A 183 0.87 -14.12 -18.59
CA TYR A 183 0.10 -15.26 -19.04
C TYR A 183 -0.67 -14.90 -20.31
N LYS A 184 -0.84 -15.87 -21.21
CA LYS A 184 -1.82 -15.74 -22.30
C LYS A 184 -3.23 -15.89 -21.75
N LEU A 185 -4.23 -15.36 -22.46
CA LEU A 185 -5.62 -15.46 -22.02
C LEU A 185 -6.07 -16.93 -21.89
N ASP A 186 -5.58 -17.81 -22.74
CA ASP A 186 -5.90 -19.25 -22.71
C ASP A 186 -5.35 -19.94 -21.44
N ASP A 187 -4.32 -19.35 -20.80
CA ASP A 187 -3.67 -19.86 -19.60
C ASP A 187 -4.24 -19.23 -18.31
N ILE A 188 -5.42 -18.58 -18.39
CA ILE A 188 -6.00 -17.82 -17.26
C ILE A 188 -6.19 -18.68 -16.00
N VAL A 189 -6.50 -19.97 -16.12
CA VAL A 189 -6.63 -20.88 -14.98
C VAL A 189 -5.30 -21.04 -14.24
N ASP A 190 -4.17 -21.02 -14.96
CA ASP A 190 -2.83 -21.11 -14.36
C ASP A 190 -2.39 -19.78 -13.74
N ALA A 191 -2.91 -18.66 -14.25
CA ALA A 191 -2.67 -17.34 -13.68
C ALA A 191 -3.32 -17.16 -12.30
N TYR A 192 -4.37 -17.93 -11.99
CA TYR A 192 -5.11 -17.89 -10.71
C TYR A 192 -4.66 -18.97 -9.70
N LYS A 193 -3.68 -19.80 -10.03
CA LYS A 193 -3.09 -20.80 -9.12
C LYS A 193 -1.90 -20.23 -8.36
#